data_abca2086933f1ce00f7e221685c033a3
#
_entry.id   abca2086933f1ce00f7e221685c033a3
#
_cell.length_a   1.000
_cell.length_b   1.000
_cell.length_c   1.000
_cell.angle_alpha   90.00
_cell.angle_beta   90.00
_cell.angle_gamma   90.00
#
_symmetry.space_group_name_H-M   'P 1'
#
loop_
_entity.id
_entity.type
_entity.pdbx_description
1 polymer ?
#
loop_
_entity_poly.entity_id
_entity_poly.type
_entity_poly.pdbx_seq_one_letter_code
_entity_poly.pdbx_strand_id
1 'polypeptide(L)'
;MLKNGLLVLCLLLAACSGQDVKQYRNENPQLELRQFFSGRVQAWGLFQKRSGEVLKRFHVQIDSRSEGEAFIMHEAFTYSDGSRQVRVWTLRPAGPGLWRGTADDVVGEALGEVSGNTLHWRYVLNLPVDGKTYQVHFDDWMYLLDENTLANRSYMTKLGVELGQVTLFFRRQPD
;
A
#
# COMPACT_ATOMS: atom_id res chain seq x y z
N MET A 1 19.77 21.30 -58.11
CA MET A 1 19.40 19.95 -57.69
C MET A 1 19.39 19.91 -56.17
N LEU A 2 18.21 20.11 -55.57
CA LEU A 2 18.03 20.07 -54.11
C LEU A 2 17.83 18.62 -53.68
N LYS A 3 18.69 18.09 -52.81
CA LYS A 3 18.51 16.79 -52.17
C LYS A 3 17.70 17.02 -50.87
N ASN A 4 16.44 16.63 -50.88
CA ASN A 4 15.59 16.58 -49.72
C ASN A 4 16.03 15.44 -48.79
N GLY A 5 16.70 15.78 -47.69
CA GLY A 5 16.95 14.86 -46.58
C GLY A 5 15.72 14.77 -45.71
N LEU A 6 14.95 13.69 -45.80
CA LEU A 6 13.83 13.38 -44.92
C LEU A 6 14.40 12.90 -43.59
N LEU A 7 14.38 13.78 -42.61
CA LEU A 7 14.77 13.49 -41.23
C LEU A 7 13.61 12.73 -40.58
N VAL A 8 13.70 11.40 -40.50
CA VAL A 8 12.75 10.56 -39.76
C VAL A 8 13.05 10.71 -38.28
N LEU A 9 12.29 11.57 -37.61
CA LEU A 9 12.29 11.70 -36.15
C LEU A 9 11.54 10.50 -35.55
N CYS A 10 12.27 9.44 -35.18
CA CYS A 10 11.74 8.33 -34.40
C CYS A 10 11.41 8.85 -33.00
N LEU A 11 10.13 9.20 -32.79
CA LEU A 11 9.58 9.38 -31.45
C LEU A 11 9.62 8.03 -30.73
N LEU A 12 10.64 7.82 -29.92
CA LEU A 12 10.64 6.77 -28.91
C LEU A 12 9.55 7.14 -27.89
N LEU A 13 8.35 6.63 -28.11
CA LEU A 13 7.32 6.54 -27.08
C LEU A 13 7.85 5.57 -26.03
N ALA A 14 8.62 6.08 -25.07
CA ALA A 14 8.86 5.38 -23.81
C ALA A 14 7.49 5.24 -23.15
N ALA A 15 6.81 4.13 -23.41
CA ALA A 15 5.66 3.72 -22.64
C ALA A 15 6.17 3.59 -21.18
N CYS A 16 5.83 4.55 -20.32
CA CYS A 16 5.94 4.37 -18.88
C CYS A 16 4.99 3.23 -18.52
N SER A 17 5.44 1.98 -18.69
CA SER A 17 4.76 0.85 -18.09
C SER A 17 4.87 1.04 -16.58
N GLY A 18 3.74 1.32 -15.93
CA GLY A 18 3.69 1.34 -14.47
C GLY A 18 4.27 0.03 -13.91
N GLN A 19 4.70 0.07 -12.67
CA GLN A 19 5.22 -1.09 -11.97
C GLN A 19 4.17 -2.22 -11.98
N ASP A 20 4.56 -3.44 -12.39
CA ASP A 20 3.69 -4.63 -12.38
C ASP A 20 4.14 -5.57 -11.25
N VAL A 21 3.21 -5.94 -10.36
CA VAL A 21 3.51 -6.84 -9.23
C VAL A 21 4.02 -8.21 -9.70
N LYS A 22 3.63 -8.67 -10.88
CA LYS A 22 4.04 -9.96 -11.45
C LYS A 22 5.55 -10.06 -11.74
N GLN A 23 6.24 -8.95 -11.86
CA GLN A 23 7.70 -8.96 -12.00
C GLN A 23 8.42 -9.57 -10.80
N TYR A 24 7.79 -9.55 -9.62
CA TYR A 24 8.33 -10.07 -8.36
C TYR A 24 8.04 -11.55 -8.11
N ARG A 25 7.37 -12.27 -9.02
CA ARG A 25 6.88 -13.65 -8.83
C ARG A 25 7.94 -14.66 -8.35
N ASN A 26 9.21 -14.43 -8.66
CA ASN A 26 10.32 -15.30 -8.32
C ASN A 26 11.15 -14.78 -7.12
N GLU A 27 10.78 -13.62 -6.57
CA GLU A 27 11.47 -13.02 -5.44
C GLU A 27 11.15 -13.75 -4.12
N ASN A 28 12.15 -13.85 -3.25
CA ASN A 28 12.03 -14.51 -1.95
C ASN A 28 12.40 -13.55 -0.80
N PRO A 29 11.90 -13.82 0.43
CA PRO A 29 10.96 -14.89 0.78
C PRO A 29 9.57 -14.65 0.16
N GLN A 30 8.80 -15.72 -0.11
CA GLN A 30 7.43 -15.58 -0.63
C GLN A 30 6.53 -14.97 0.43
N LEU A 31 5.70 -14.00 0.04
CA LEU A 31 4.76 -13.35 0.95
C LEU A 31 3.46 -14.16 1.05
N GLU A 32 3.25 -14.75 2.21
CA GLU A 32 1.97 -15.30 2.61
C GLU A 32 1.25 -14.31 3.54
N LEU A 33 0.28 -13.57 3.01
CA LEU A 33 -0.34 -12.43 3.67
C LEU A 33 -0.89 -12.79 5.05
N ARG A 34 -1.66 -13.88 5.14
CA ARG A 34 -2.21 -14.34 6.43
C ARG A 34 -1.09 -14.73 7.40
N GLN A 35 -0.07 -15.42 6.93
CA GLN A 35 1.04 -15.86 7.77
C GLN A 35 1.81 -14.67 8.34
N PHE A 36 2.12 -13.68 7.49
CA PHE A 36 2.86 -12.49 7.93
C PHE A 36 2.07 -11.69 8.97
N PHE A 37 0.79 -11.43 8.72
CA PHE A 37 -0.03 -10.59 9.58
C PHE A 37 -0.76 -11.32 10.72
N SER A 38 -0.65 -12.66 10.82
CA SER A 38 -1.24 -13.42 11.95
C SER A 38 -0.57 -13.06 13.27
N GLY A 39 -1.40 -12.95 14.34
CA GLY A 39 -0.93 -12.56 15.66
C GLY A 39 -0.67 -11.06 15.75
N ARG A 40 0.43 -10.68 16.39
CA ARG A 40 0.78 -9.28 16.64
C ARG A 40 1.87 -8.80 15.69
N VAL A 41 1.59 -7.69 15.02
CA VAL A 41 2.54 -6.97 14.19
C VAL A 41 2.60 -5.52 14.66
N GLN A 42 3.78 -4.92 14.68
CA GLN A 42 3.94 -3.49 14.89
C GLN A 42 4.42 -2.84 13.61
N ALA A 43 3.99 -1.59 13.39
CA ALA A 43 4.49 -0.81 12.27
C ALA A 43 4.83 0.63 12.70
N TRP A 44 5.84 1.19 12.04
CA TRP A 44 6.25 2.58 12.19
C TRP A 44 6.15 3.27 10.85
N GLY A 45 5.48 4.42 10.81
CA GLY A 45 5.19 5.11 9.57
C GLY A 45 5.53 6.59 9.59
N LEU A 46 5.82 7.09 8.40
CA LEU A 46 6.00 8.49 8.07
C LEU A 46 4.97 8.89 7.02
N PHE A 47 4.27 9.97 7.28
CA PHE A 47 3.47 10.66 6.28
C PHE A 47 4.25 11.86 5.76
N GLN A 48 4.47 11.92 4.45
CA GLN A 48 5.29 12.92 3.79
C GLN A 48 4.51 13.65 2.70
N LYS A 49 4.65 14.96 2.62
CA LYS A 49 4.21 15.75 1.48
C LYS A 49 4.98 15.33 0.23
N ARG A 50 4.47 15.71 -0.94
CA ARG A 50 5.18 15.59 -2.22
C ARG A 50 6.58 16.23 -2.22
N SER A 51 6.80 17.26 -1.39
CA SER A 51 8.11 17.88 -1.20
C SER A 51 9.13 17.03 -0.43
N GLY A 52 8.69 15.91 0.17
CA GLY A 52 9.49 15.09 1.07
C GLY A 52 9.42 15.53 2.55
N GLU A 53 8.81 16.66 2.86
CA GLU A 53 8.62 17.12 4.24
C GLU A 53 7.75 16.14 5.03
N VAL A 54 8.24 15.71 6.19
CA VAL A 54 7.49 14.82 7.11
C VAL A 54 6.43 15.63 7.85
N LEU A 55 5.16 15.32 7.62
CA LEU A 55 4.02 15.94 8.29
C LEU A 55 3.67 15.27 9.61
N LYS A 56 3.69 13.93 9.61
CA LYS A 56 3.34 13.11 10.77
C LYS A 56 4.21 11.86 10.82
N ARG A 57 4.51 11.43 12.03
CA ARG A 57 4.98 10.07 12.31
C ARG A 57 3.88 9.35 13.07
N PHE A 58 3.84 8.04 12.92
CA PHE A 58 2.88 7.23 13.64
C PHE A 58 3.41 5.82 13.90
N HIS A 59 2.83 5.21 14.91
CA HIS A 59 3.02 3.81 15.27
C HIS A 59 1.68 3.10 15.16
N VAL A 60 1.69 1.86 14.69
CA VAL A 60 0.50 1.02 14.55
C VAL A 60 0.73 -0.29 15.29
N GLN A 61 -0.20 -0.65 16.15
CA GLN A 61 -0.32 -1.99 16.69
C GLN A 61 -1.37 -2.72 15.88
N ILE A 62 -1.02 -3.89 15.36
CA ILE A 62 -1.88 -4.70 14.50
C ILE A 62 -2.08 -6.04 15.19
N ASP A 63 -3.34 -6.36 15.48
CA ASP A 63 -3.76 -7.66 15.98
C ASP A 63 -4.69 -8.30 14.96
N SER A 64 -4.32 -9.49 14.47
CA SER A 64 -5.06 -10.11 13.37
C SER A 64 -5.41 -11.55 13.67
N ARG A 65 -6.58 -11.98 13.17
CA ARG A 65 -7.08 -13.34 13.32
C ARG A 65 -7.88 -13.78 12.11
N SER A 66 -7.94 -15.08 11.89
CA SER A 66 -8.83 -15.67 10.90
C SER A 66 -10.21 -15.90 11.48
N GLU A 67 -11.26 -15.56 10.74
CA GLU A 67 -12.66 -15.84 11.01
C GLU A 67 -13.29 -16.51 9.77
N GLY A 68 -13.24 -17.85 9.73
CA GLY A 68 -13.61 -18.61 8.53
C GLY A 68 -12.72 -18.22 7.34
N GLU A 69 -13.33 -17.82 6.24
CA GLU A 69 -12.60 -17.32 5.06
C GLU A 69 -12.11 -15.88 5.21
N ALA A 70 -12.65 -15.13 6.15
CA ALA A 70 -12.21 -13.76 6.39
C ALA A 70 -10.93 -13.74 7.24
N PHE A 71 -10.11 -12.71 7.02
CA PHE A 71 -8.97 -12.36 7.83
C PHE A 71 -9.19 -10.95 8.36
N ILE A 72 -9.35 -10.83 9.68
CA ILE A 72 -9.67 -9.58 10.35
C ILE A 72 -8.38 -8.98 10.89
N MET A 73 -8.08 -7.75 10.51
CA MET A 73 -6.90 -7.02 10.98
C MET A 73 -7.36 -5.78 11.73
N HIS A 74 -7.07 -5.71 13.01
CA HIS A 74 -7.37 -4.58 13.88
C HIS A 74 -6.11 -3.72 14.01
N GLU A 75 -6.14 -2.50 13.49
CA GLU A 75 -5.03 -1.55 13.46
C GLU A 75 -5.30 -0.40 14.44
N ALA A 76 -4.46 -0.28 15.47
CA ALA A 76 -4.51 0.82 16.43
C ALA A 76 -3.35 1.80 16.18
N PHE A 77 -3.68 2.97 15.64
CA PHE A 77 -2.73 4.03 15.31
C PHE A 77 -2.51 4.97 16.50
N THR A 78 -1.27 5.35 16.72
CA THR A 78 -0.86 6.44 17.60
C THR A 78 0.02 7.40 16.83
N TYR A 79 -0.43 8.63 16.65
CA TYR A 79 0.27 9.66 15.90
C TYR A 79 1.19 10.52 16.76
N SER A 80 2.18 11.18 16.15
CA SER A 80 3.15 12.04 16.83
C SER A 80 2.56 13.29 17.51
N ASP A 81 1.33 13.66 17.17
CA ASP A 81 0.56 14.71 17.83
C ASP A 81 -0.29 14.21 18.99
N GLY A 82 -0.17 12.92 19.34
CA GLY A 82 -0.92 12.26 20.40
C GLY A 82 -2.31 11.78 20.00
N SER A 83 -2.78 12.10 18.79
CA SER A 83 -4.06 11.60 18.30
C SER A 83 -4.02 10.09 18.05
N ARG A 84 -5.19 9.44 18.12
CA ARG A 84 -5.35 7.99 17.93
C ARG A 84 -6.46 7.71 16.94
N GLN A 85 -6.30 6.59 16.23
CA GLN A 85 -7.30 6.08 15.29
C GLN A 85 -7.31 4.57 15.36
N VAL A 86 -8.45 3.96 15.09
CA VAL A 86 -8.58 2.52 14.89
C VAL A 86 -9.14 2.30 13.49
N ARG A 87 -8.60 1.31 12.78
CA ARG A 87 -9.15 0.78 11.54
C ARG A 87 -9.24 -0.71 11.65
N VAL A 88 -10.34 -1.28 11.18
CA VAL A 88 -10.52 -2.72 11.11
C VAL A 88 -10.70 -3.11 9.66
N TRP A 89 -9.75 -3.85 9.14
CA TRP A 89 -9.85 -4.47 7.83
C TRP A 89 -10.52 -5.84 7.92
N THR A 90 -11.42 -6.10 7.00
CA THR A 90 -11.91 -7.44 6.69
C THR A 90 -11.37 -7.83 5.32
N LEU A 91 -10.42 -8.75 5.30
CA LEU A 91 -9.80 -9.25 4.06
C LEU A 91 -10.38 -10.60 3.68
N ARG A 92 -10.57 -10.83 2.37
CA ARG A 92 -11.04 -12.11 1.81
C ARG A 92 -10.22 -12.50 0.59
N PRO A 93 -9.87 -13.77 0.41
CA PRO A 93 -9.27 -14.23 -0.83
C PRO A 93 -10.25 -14.06 -1.99
N ALA A 94 -9.73 -13.67 -3.16
CA ALA A 94 -10.52 -13.45 -4.38
C ALA A 94 -9.98 -14.25 -5.58
N GLY A 95 -9.12 -15.22 -5.32
CA GLY A 95 -8.44 -16.08 -6.28
C GLY A 95 -6.97 -16.28 -5.90
N PRO A 96 -6.21 -17.05 -6.66
CA PRO A 96 -4.79 -17.25 -6.40
C PRO A 96 -4.02 -15.94 -6.36
N GLY A 97 -3.44 -15.61 -5.20
CA GLY A 97 -2.70 -14.36 -4.96
C GLY A 97 -3.58 -13.09 -4.90
N LEU A 98 -4.90 -13.21 -5.12
CA LEU A 98 -5.81 -12.06 -5.15
C LEU A 98 -6.57 -11.91 -3.85
N TRP A 99 -6.72 -10.67 -3.40
CA TRP A 99 -7.38 -10.30 -2.17
C TRP A 99 -8.33 -9.14 -2.36
N ARG A 100 -9.41 -9.12 -1.59
CA ARG A 100 -10.30 -7.98 -1.42
C ARG A 100 -10.34 -7.58 0.04
N GLY A 101 -10.52 -6.30 0.32
CA GLY A 101 -10.61 -5.80 1.68
C GLY A 101 -11.62 -4.68 1.82
N THR A 102 -12.27 -4.62 2.97
CA THR A 102 -13.16 -3.53 3.36
C THR A 102 -12.74 -2.98 4.71
N ALA A 103 -12.94 -1.67 4.92
CA ALA A 103 -12.85 -0.99 6.20
C ALA A 103 -13.86 0.19 6.19
N ASP A 104 -14.21 0.73 7.36
CA ASP A 104 -15.27 1.75 7.49
C ASP A 104 -14.94 3.06 6.76
N ASP A 105 -13.65 3.39 6.64
CA ASP A 105 -13.15 4.58 5.97
C ASP A 105 -12.75 4.34 4.49
N VAL A 106 -12.92 3.11 3.98
CA VAL A 106 -12.64 2.72 2.59
C VAL A 106 -13.90 2.79 1.75
N VAL A 107 -13.78 3.40 0.58
CA VAL A 107 -14.87 3.50 -0.40
C VAL A 107 -14.92 2.21 -1.23
N GLY A 108 -16.01 1.45 -1.08
CA GLY A 108 -16.15 0.17 -1.76
C GLY A 108 -15.18 -0.89 -1.23
N GLU A 109 -14.43 -1.52 -2.12
CA GLU A 109 -13.47 -2.56 -1.78
C GLU A 109 -12.04 -2.14 -2.19
N ALA A 110 -11.09 -2.49 -1.35
CA ALA A 110 -9.68 -2.50 -1.71
C ALA A 110 -9.35 -3.77 -2.48
N LEU A 111 -8.39 -3.68 -3.41
CA LEU A 111 -7.93 -4.77 -4.24
C LEU A 111 -6.44 -5.02 -4.02
N GLY A 112 -6.08 -6.28 -3.74
CA GLY A 112 -4.71 -6.73 -3.53
C GLY A 112 -4.29 -7.83 -4.48
N GLU A 113 -3.04 -7.78 -4.89
CA GLU A 113 -2.38 -8.84 -5.65
C GLU A 113 -1.02 -9.14 -5.04
N VAL A 114 -0.82 -10.40 -4.63
CA VAL A 114 0.46 -10.91 -4.11
C VAL A 114 1.19 -11.63 -5.22
N SER A 115 2.47 -11.32 -5.37
CA SER A 115 3.36 -12.01 -6.32
C SER A 115 4.78 -12.06 -5.76
N GLY A 116 5.31 -13.25 -5.51
CA GLY A 116 6.59 -13.43 -4.85
C GLY A 116 6.60 -12.81 -3.45
N ASN A 117 7.55 -11.93 -3.20
CA ASN A 117 7.69 -11.23 -1.93
C ASN A 117 6.86 -9.92 -1.84
N THR A 118 6.02 -9.63 -2.82
CA THR A 118 5.40 -8.31 -2.98
C THR A 118 3.87 -8.41 -2.92
N LEU A 119 3.23 -7.46 -2.22
CA LEU A 119 1.80 -7.17 -2.29
C LEU A 119 1.61 -5.78 -2.88
N HIS A 120 0.78 -5.69 -3.92
CA HIS A 120 0.25 -4.44 -4.44
C HIS A 120 -1.19 -4.27 -3.95
N TRP A 121 -1.47 -3.24 -3.14
CA TRP A 121 -2.76 -2.99 -2.50
C TRP A 121 -3.29 -1.62 -2.86
N ARG A 122 -4.50 -1.54 -3.41
CA ARG A 122 -5.09 -0.30 -3.93
C ARG A 122 -6.47 -0.07 -3.35
N TYR A 123 -6.74 1.15 -2.91
CA TYR A 123 -8.03 1.53 -2.34
C TYR A 123 -8.28 3.05 -2.42
N VAL A 124 -9.51 3.44 -2.16
CA VAL A 124 -9.90 4.84 -2.00
C VAL A 124 -10.31 5.05 -0.55
N LEU A 125 -9.69 6.02 0.11
CA LEU A 125 -9.94 6.34 1.50
C LEU A 125 -10.74 7.64 1.62
N ASN A 126 -11.75 7.66 2.48
CA ASN A 126 -12.40 8.86 2.96
C ASN A 126 -11.53 9.50 4.05
N LEU A 127 -10.70 10.47 3.68
CA LEU A 127 -9.74 11.12 4.56
C LEU A 127 -10.33 12.42 5.14
N PRO A 128 -10.56 12.51 6.46
CA PRO A 128 -10.98 13.75 7.09
C PRO A 128 -9.79 14.72 7.22
N VAL A 129 -9.95 15.94 6.70
CA VAL A 129 -8.96 17.00 6.82
C VAL A 129 -9.72 18.33 7.05
N ASP A 130 -9.42 19.01 8.16
CA ASP A 130 -10.01 20.32 8.52
C ASP A 130 -11.53 20.35 8.42
N GLY A 131 -12.21 19.32 8.95
CA GLY A 131 -13.66 19.20 8.98
C GLY A 131 -14.32 18.85 7.63
N LYS A 132 -13.53 18.58 6.60
CA LYS A 132 -14.00 18.10 5.30
C LYS A 132 -13.49 16.69 5.04
N THR A 133 -14.25 15.90 4.31
CA THR A 133 -13.83 14.55 3.88
C THR A 133 -13.41 14.59 2.42
N TYR A 134 -12.24 14.03 2.16
CA TYR A 134 -11.68 13.92 0.81
C TYR A 134 -11.49 12.44 0.44
N GLN A 135 -11.93 12.08 -0.76
CA GLN A 135 -11.58 10.78 -1.33
C GLN A 135 -10.17 10.85 -1.91
N VAL A 136 -9.29 10.01 -1.39
CA VAL A 136 -7.88 9.94 -1.77
C VAL A 136 -7.57 8.51 -2.20
N HIS A 137 -6.96 8.35 -3.35
CA HIS A 137 -6.49 7.05 -3.85
C HIS A 137 -5.17 6.71 -3.18
N PHE A 138 -5.09 5.49 -2.67
CA PHE A 138 -3.89 4.89 -2.11
C PHE A 138 -3.42 3.76 -3.02
N ASP A 139 -2.14 3.76 -3.31
CA ASP A 139 -1.43 2.77 -4.12
C ASP A 139 -0.24 2.28 -3.31
N ASP A 140 -0.44 1.15 -2.62
CA ASP A 140 0.48 0.60 -1.64
C ASP A 140 1.32 -0.53 -2.26
N TRP A 141 2.62 -0.40 -2.18
CA TRP A 141 3.59 -1.41 -2.56
C TRP A 141 4.31 -1.92 -1.32
N MET A 142 4.05 -3.17 -0.98
CA MET A 142 4.60 -3.81 0.20
C MET A 142 5.58 -4.90 -0.22
N TYR A 143 6.76 -4.91 0.39
CA TYR A 143 7.86 -5.82 0.08
C TYR A 143 8.29 -6.57 1.33
N LEU A 144 8.20 -7.90 1.31
CA LEU A 144 8.73 -8.74 2.38
C LEU A 144 10.25 -8.76 2.25
N LEU A 145 10.95 -8.22 3.25
CA LEU A 145 12.40 -8.09 3.25
C LEU A 145 13.09 -9.31 3.89
N ASP A 146 12.47 -9.82 4.95
CA ASP A 146 12.84 -11.06 5.64
C ASP A 146 11.55 -11.67 6.24
N GLU A 147 11.65 -12.81 6.93
CA GLU A 147 10.49 -13.53 7.50
C GLU A 147 9.64 -12.68 8.45
N ASN A 148 10.20 -11.62 9.02
CA ASN A 148 9.56 -10.81 10.07
C ASN A 148 9.42 -9.34 9.72
N THR A 149 10.01 -8.87 8.62
CA THR A 149 10.07 -7.45 8.26
C THR A 149 9.47 -7.22 6.87
N LEU A 150 8.49 -6.30 6.81
CA LEU A 150 7.88 -5.88 5.56
C LEU A 150 7.95 -4.35 5.45
N ALA A 151 8.40 -3.86 4.29
CA ALA A 151 8.43 -2.44 3.97
C ALA A 151 7.24 -2.08 3.08
N ASN A 152 6.60 -0.94 3.34
CA ASN A 152 5.55 -0.40 2.49
C ASN A 152 5.91 1.01 2.03
N ARG A 153 5.61 1.27 0.78
CA ARG A 153 5.52 2.61 0.21
C ARG A 153 4.16 2.80 -0.42
N SER A 154 3.42 3.80 0.05
CA SER A 154 2.10 4.16 -0.44
C SER A 154 2.13 5.52 -1.11
N TYR A 155 1.58 5.60 -2.31
CA TYR A 155 1.37 6.86 -3.03
C TYR A 155 -0.06 7.32 -2.83
N MET A 156 -0.24 8.57 -2.45
CA MET A 156 -1.54 9.19 -2.24
C MET A 156 -1.83 10.15 -3.39
N THR A 157 -2.90 9.89 -4.11
CA THR A 157 -3.30 10.72 -5.25
C THR A 157 -4.76 11.18 -5.14
N LYS A 158 -5.03 12.36 -5.69
CA LYS A 158 -6.38 12.89 -5.87
C LYS A 158 -6.47 13.56 -7.24
N LEU A 159 -7.49 13.18 -8.01
CA LEU A 159 -7.68 13.69 -9.38
C LEU A 159 -6.41 13.58 -10.24
N GLY A 160 -5.66 12.48 -10.09
CA GLY A 160 -4.41 12.23 -10.81
C GLY A 160 -3.18 13.01 -10.31
N VAL A 161 -3.34 13.83 -9.26
CA VAL A 161 -2.23 14.59 -8.67
C VAL A 161 -1.74 13.89 -7.41
N GLU A 162 -0.43 13.64 -7.30
CA GLU A 162 0.19 13.12 -6.08
C GLU A 162 0.14 14.17 -4.97
N LEU A 163 -0.44 13.80 -3.83
CA LEU A 163 -0.53 14.63 -2.63
C LEU A 163 0.64 14.41 -1.69
N GLY A 164 1.14 13.19 -1.64
CA GLY A 164 2.20 12.76 -0.75
C GLY A 164 2.35 11.25 -0.73
N GLN A 165 3.18 10.80 0.19
CA GLN A 165 3.53 9.39 0.35
C GLN A 165 3.46 8.98 1.80
N VAL A 166 3.21 7.69 2.03
CA VAL A 166 3.37 7.05 3.32
C VAL A 166 4.43 5.97 3.18
N THR A 167 5.39 5.97 4.09
CA THR A 167 6.37 4.89 4.22
C THR A 167 6.14 4.19 5.55
N LEU A 168 6.02 2.86 5.54
CA LEU A 168 5.88 2.06 6.77
C LEU A 168 6.89 0.93 6.76
N PHE A 169 7.28 0.54 7.97
CA PHE A 169 8.00 -0.70 8.24
C PHE A 169 7.22 -1.50 9.25
N PHE A 170 6.83 -2.72 8.87
CA PHE A 170 6.13 -3.67 9.72
C PHE A 170 7.12 -4.68 10.29
N ARG A 171 6.90 -5.05 11.53
CA ARG A 171 7.66 -6.08 12.21
C ARG A 171 6.74 -7.04 12.96
N ARG A 172 6.81 -8.31 12.60
CA ARG A 172 6.14 -9.35 13.38
C ARG A 172 6.77 -9.42 14.77
N GLN A 173 5.91 -9.58 15.77
CA GLN A 173 6.37 -9.84 17.13
C GLN A 173 6.50 -11.36 17.29
N PRO A 174 7.58 -11.87 17.91
CA PRO A 174 7.63 -13.28 18.30
C PRO A 174 6.47 -13.59 19.25
N ASP A 175 5.92 -14.78 19.12
CA ASP A 175 4.90 -15.33 20.02
C ASP A 175 5.48 -15.54 21.42
#